data_5179f4c63aa340f7286cb45eb725b140
#
_entry.id   5179f4c63aa340f7286cb45eb725b140
#
_cell.length_a   1.000
_cell.length_b   1.000
_cell.length_c   1.000
_cell.angle_alpha   90.00
_cell.angle_beta   90.00
_cell.angle_gamma   90.00
#
_symmetry.space_group_name_H-M   'P 1'
#
loop_
_entity.id
_entity.type
_entity.pdbx_description
1 polymer ?
#
loop_
_entity_poly.entity_id
_entity_poly.type
_entity_poly.pdbx_seq_one_letter_code
_entity_poly.pdbx_strand_id
1 'polypeptide(L)'
;MTEQVGPAQWTLKPGIEPALRDLGIRGDVIKTMHRAMTDVGREPDVTCFALHSDDADEPVLGRLVERGLHDELKGTAYAIIDGVDGRTHHLVFSDLEMRGDAKPGAIVKTRAYDDAGGRKRLSLATRAELAIEAQASAPGATRIDRQLLAKESALSGGGFGAEVREAMDRRIDHLVELCWQRGLQPEL
;
A
#
# COMPACT_ATOMS: atom_id res chain seq x y z
N MET A 1 4.70 22.21 -25.27
CA MET A 1 5.24 20.96 -25.84
C MET A 1 5.60 21.09 -27.32
N THR A 2 4.89 21.87 -28.08
CA THR A 2 5.20 22.19 -29.47
C THR A 2 5.42 23.68 -29.61
N GLU A 3 6.24 24.12 -30.55
CA GLU A 3 6.50 25.51 -30.88
C GLU A 3 6.15 25.75 -32.35
N GLN A 4 5.35 26.77 -32.61
CA GLN A 4 4.96 27.10 -33.98
C GLN A 4 6.10 27.92 -34.64
N VAL A 5 6.66 27.37 -35.70
CA VAL A 5 7.80 27.98 -36.42
C VAL A 5 7.36 28.64 -37.70
N GLY A 6 6.07 28.46 -38.11
CA GLY A 6 5.47 29.03 -39.30
C GLY A 6 3.96 28.80 -39.40
N PRO A 7 3.27 29.33 -40.41
CA PRO A 7 1.80 29.30 -40.51
C PRO A 7 1.16 27.92 -40.48
N ALA A 8 1.95 26.85 -40.80
CA ALA A 8 1.55 25.43 -40.74
C ALA A 8 2.69 24.50 -40.30
N GLN A 9 3.73 25.05 -39.72
CA GLN A 9 4.88 24.27 -39.24
C GLN A 9 5.01 24.30 -37.73
N TRP A 10 5.10 23.11 -37.13
CA TRP A 10 5.29 22.92 -35.70
C TRP A 10 6.58 22.14 -35.46
N THR A 11 7.36 22.58 -34.52
CA THR A 11 8.56 21.86 -34.07
C THR A 11 8.30 21.26 -32.69
N LEU A 12 8.65 20.00 -32.52
CA LEU A 12 8.61 19.33 -31.24
C LEU A 12 9.79 19.82 -30.38
N LYS A 13 9.53 20.25 -29.15
CA LYS A 13 10.60 20.65 -28.23
C LYS A 13 11.51 19.43 -27.91
N PRO A 14 12.82 19.64 -27.78
CA PRO A 14 13.73 18.60 -27.29
C PRO A 14 13.21 18.01 -25.97
N GLY A 15 13.26 16.67 -25.82
CA GLY A 15 12.79 15.98 -24.62
C GLY A 15 11.31 15.66 -24.58
N ILE A 16 10.53 15.95 -25.63
CA ILE A 16 9.08 15.62 -25.67
C ILE A 16 8.85 14.10 -25.66
N GLU A 17 9.68 13.31 -26.32
CA GLU A 17 9.53 11.86 -26.39
C GLU A 17 9.68 11.20 -25.01
N PRO A 18 10.74 11.45 -24.23
CA PRO A 18 10.82 10.96 -22.85
C PRO A 18 9.64 11.41 -21.99
N ALA A 19 9.23 12.68 -22.09
CA ALA A 19 8.10 13.20 -21.31
C ALA A 19 6.78 12.51 -21.66
N LEU A 20 6.51 12.23 -22.93
CA LEU A 20 5.31 11.49 -23.36
C LEU A 20 5.37 10.03 -22.90
N ARG A 21 6.56 9.40 -22.94
CA ARG A 21 6.76 8.04 -22.43
C ARG A 21 6.48 7.96 -20.94
N ASP A 22 7.00 8.89 -20.15
CA ASP A 22 6.78 8.95 -18.69
C ASP A 22 5.30 9.17 -18.36
N LEU A 23 4.61 10.06 -19.10
CA LEU A 23 3.17 10.26 -18.96
C LEU A 23 2.37 8.99 -19.32
N GLY A 24 2.79 8.26 -20.36
CA GLY A 24 2.19 6.98 -20.74
C GLY A 24 2.33 5.93 -19.63
N ILE A 25 3.54 5.73 -19.13
CA ILE A 25 3.82 4.81 -18.02
C ILE A 25 2.99 5.16 -16.78
N ARG A 26 2.97 6.45 -16.41
CA ARG A 26 2.17 6.92 -15.28
C ARG A 26 0.67 6.67 -15.47
N GLY A 27 0.16 6.88 -16.69
CA GLY A 27 -1.23 6.58 -17.03
C GLY A 27 -1.58 5.11 -16.89
N ASP A 28 -0.69 4.21 -17.30
CA ASP A 28 -0.89 2.76 -17.19
C ASP A 28 -0.81 2.29 -15.73
N VAL A 29 0.06 2.87 -14.91
CA VAL A 29 0.10 2.61 -13.46
C VAL A 29 -1.22 3.02 -12.81
N ILE A 30 -1.74 4.21 -13.11
CA ILE A 30 -3.03 4.69 -12.57
C ILE A 30 -4.18 3.75 -12.96
N LYS A 31 -4.24 3.27 -14.21
CA LYS A 31 -5.25 2.30 -14.66
C LYS A 31 -5.13 0.97 -13.90
N THR A 32 -3.90 0.49 -13.67
CA THR A 32 -3.63 -0.74 -12.91
C THR A 32 -4.12 -0.59 -11.47
N MET A 33 -3.79 0.53 -10.80
CA MET A 33 -4.27 0.82 -9.45
C MET A 33 -5.79 0.87 -9.38
N HIS A 34 -6.42 1.57 -10.34
CA HIS A 34 -7.88 1.68 -10.41
C HIS A 34 -8.53 0.29 -10.53
N ARG A 35 -8.05 -0.54 -11.47
CA ARG A 35 -8.54 -1.91 -11.64
C ARG A 35 -8.35 -2.72 -10.36
N ALA A 36 -7.15 -2.74 -9.79
CA ALA A 36 -6.84 -3.52 -8.60
C ALA A 36 -7.75 -3.15 -7.40
N MET A 37 -8.04 -1.86 -7.22
CA MET A 37 -8.96 -1.41 -6.17
C MET A 37 -10.40 -1.83 -6.45
N THR A 38 -10.85 -1.74 -7.70
CA THR A 38 -12.19 -2.19 -8.12
C THR A 38 -12.36 -3.71 -7.90
N ASP A 39 -11.34 -4.50 -8.22
CA ASP A 39 -11.36 -5.96 -8.08
C ASP A 39 -11.51 -6.42 -6.61
N VAL A 40 -11.05 -5.60 -5.65
CA VAL A 40 -11.26 -5.86 -4.21
C VAL A 40 -12.51 -5.16 -3.65
N GLY A 41 -13.41 -4.67 -4.51
CA GLY A 41 -14.67 -4.05 -4.11
C GLY A 41 -14.55 -2.64 -3.52
N ARG A 42 -13.44 -1.94 -3.80
CA ARG A 42 -13.26 -0.54 -3.42
C ARG A 42 -13.67 0.39 -4.54
N GLU A 43 -14.26 1.51 -4.19
CA GLU A 43 -14.42 2.63 -5.13
C GLU A 43 -13.10 3.41 -5.21
N PRO A 44 -12.39 3.37 -6.35
CA PRO A 44 -11.07 3.98 -6.45
C PRO A 44 -11.19 5.50 -6.61
N ASP A 45 -10.55 6.24 -5.69
CA ASP A 45 -10.36 7.68 -5.80
C ASP A 45 -8.92 7.97 -6.29
N VAL A 46 -8.81 8.40 -7.55
CA VAL A 46 -7.51 8.69 -8.18
C VAL A 46 -6.76 9.85 -7.48
N THR A 47 -7.45 10.70 -6.74
CA THR A 47 -6.82 11.79 -5.99
C THR A 47 -6.06 11.28 -4.76
N CYS A 48 -6.39 10.07 -4.31
CA CYS A 48 -5.74 9.36 -3.21
C CYS A 48 -4.63 8.40 -3.69
N PHE A 49 -4.30 8.39 -4.99
CA PHE A 49 -3.24 7.54 -5.51
C PHE A 49 -1.87 8.17 -5.29
N ALA A 50 -0.97 7.41 -4.68
CA ALA A 50 0.42 7.76 -4.45
C ALA A 50 1.35 6.80 -5.21
N LEU A 51 2.17 7.35 -6.10
CA LEU A 51 3.15 6.60 -6.88
C LEU A 51 4.53 6.82 -6.26
N HIS A 52 5.19 5.73 -5.90
CA HIS A 52 6.52 5.75 -5.29
C HIS A 52 7.52 5.04 -6.21
N SER A 53 8.68 5.66 -6.35
CA SER A 53 9.87 5.04 -6.93
C SER A 53 10.56 4.12 -5.90
N ASP A 54 11.57 3.39 -6.34
CA ASP A 54 12.32 2.42 -5.53
C ASP A 54 13.22 3.05 -4.46
N ASP A 55 13.36 4.38 -4.46
CA ASP A 55 14.12 5.20 -3.52
C ASP A 55 13.25 5.94 -2.49
N ALA A 56 11.95 5.62 -2.41
CA ALA A 56 11.05 6.27 -1.46
C ALA A 56 11.44 5.96 0.00
N ASP A 57 11.45 7.00 0.84
CA ASP A 57 11.86 6.91 2.24
C ASP A 57 10.69 6.65 3.21
N GLU A 58 9.47 7.01 2.82
CA GLU A 58 8.31 6.91 3.71
C GLU A 58 7.83 5.47 3.85
N PRO A 59 7.73 4.97 5.10
CA PRO A 59 7.20 3.63 5.33
C PRO A 59 5.70 3.58 5.06
N VAL A 60 5.27 2.74 4.14
CA VAL A 60 3.87 2.47 3.86
C VAL A 60 3.42 1.24 4.65
N LEU A 61 2.32 1.38 5.40
CA LEU A 61 1.65 0.30 6.12
C LEU A 61 0.23 0.15 5.56
N GLY A 62 -0.18 -1.06 5.21
CA GLY A 62 -1.51 -1.27 4.68
C GLY A 62 -1.78 -2.72 4.30
N ARG A 63 -2.90 -2.92 3.62
CA ARG A 63 -3.30 -4.20 3.04
C ARG A 63 -2.72 -4.32 1.63
N LEU A 64 -2.02 -5.41 1.36
CA LEU A 64 -1.55 -5.72 0.01
C LEU A 64 -2.78 -6.05 -0.87
N VAL A 65 -2.98 -5.25 -1.92
CA VAL A 65 -4.07 -5.43 -2.88
C VAL A 65 -3.62 -6.31 -4.04
N GLU A 66 -2.54 -5.92 -4.69
CA GLU A 66 -1.99 -6.62 -5.85
C GLU A 66 -0.46 -6.55 -5.83
N ARG A 67 0.18 -7.51 -6.46
CA ARG A 67 1.63 -7.52 -6.73
C ARG A 67 1.91 -8.16 -8.08
N GLY A 68 2.92 -7.66 -8.78
CA GLY A 68 3.26 -8.19 -10.10
C GLY A 68 4.66 -7.82 -10.54
N LEU A 69 4.95 -8.11 -11.81
CA LEU A 69 6.15 -7.66 -12.50
C LEU A 69 5.91 -6.24 -13.03
N HIS A 70 6.86 -5.35 -12.81
CA HIS A 70 6.82 -3.99 -13.36
C HIS A 70 7.52 -3.93 -14.72
N ASP A 71 8.71 -4.54 -14.82
CA ASP A 71 9.49 -4.65 -16.04
C ASP A 71 10.22 -6.00 -16.03
N GLU A 72 9.81 -6.90 -16.92
CA GLU A 72 10.39 -8.25 -17.02
C GLU A 72 11.87 -8.22 -17.44
N LEU A 73 12.24 -7.28 -18.32
CA LEU A 73 13.61 -7.18 -18.83
C LEU A 73 14.58 -6.68 -17.74
N LYS A 74 14.09 -5.84 -16.85
CA LYS A 74 14.88 -5.29 -15.73
C LYS A 74 14.73 -6.09 -14.45
N GLY A 75 13.83 -7.07 -14.40
CA GLY A 75 13.55 -7.84 -13.21
C GLY A 75 12.95 -7.03 -12.07
N THR A 76 12.25 -5.93 -12.39
CA THR A 76 11.60 -5.08 -11.39
C THR A 76 10.18 -5.55 -11.09
N ALA A 77 9.74 -5.36 -9.85
CA ALA A 77 8.42 -5.73 -9.39
C ALA A 77 7.63 -4.51 -8.89
N TYR A 78 6.32 -4.69 -8.75
CA TYR A 78 5.47 -3.69 -8.09
C TYR A 78 4.56 -4.33 -7.04
N ALA A 79 4.08 -3.50 -6.12
CA ALA A 79 2.97 -3.81 -5.22
C ALA A 79 2.02 -2.62 -5.12
N ILE A 80 0.72 -2.93 -5.00
CA ILE A 80 -0.33 -1.96 -4.71
C ILE A 80 -0.81 -2.21 -3.28
N ILE A 81 -0.75 -1.17 -2.46
CA ILE A 81 -1.10 -1.23 -1.03
C ILE A 81 -2.21 -0.23 -0.75
N ASP A 82 -3.31 -0.73 -0.17
CA ASP A 82 -4.36 0.10 0.42
C ASP A 82 -3.88 0.53 1.82
N GLY A 83 -3.44 1.77 1.93
CA GLY A 83 -2.73 2.30 3.09
C GLY A 83 -3.66 2.63 4.26
N VAL A 84 -3.14 2.50 5.48
CA VAL A 84 -3.85 2.94 6.69
C VAL A 84 -4.01 4.46 6.78
N ASP A 85 -3.26 5.20 5.96
CA ASP A 85 -3.34 6.66 5.79
C ASP A 85 -4.47 7.09 4.85
N GLY A 86 -5.23 6.13 4.29
CA GLY A 86 -6.34 6.36 3.36
C GLY A 86 -5.92 6.58 1.91
N ARG A 87 -4.64 6.34 1.59
CA ARG A 87 -4.11 6.43 0.23
C ARG A 87 -3.91 5.03 -0.35
N THR A 88 -4.01 4.95 -1.67
CA THR A 88 -3.57 3.75 -2.40
C THR A 88 -2.18 4.00 -2.95
N HIS A 89 -1.22 3.17 -2.54
CA HIS A 89 0.18 3.31 -2.89
C HIS A 89 0.58 2.31 -3.97
N HIS A 90 1.21 2.78 -5.03
CA HIS A 90 1.94 1.96 -5.99
C HIS A 90 3.43 2.08 -5.70
N LEU A 91 4.07 0.96 -5.42
CA LEU A 91 5.49 0.86 -5.04
C LEU A 91 6.22 0.04 -6.09
N VAL A 92 7.39 0.51 -6.49
CA VAL A 92 8.29 -0.23 -7.40
C VAL A 92 9.45 -0.78 -6.58
N PHE A 93 9.83 -2.03 -6.83
CA PHE A 93 10.97 -2.71 -6.22
C PHE A 93 11.99 -3.02 -7.32
N SER A 94 13.23 -2.64 -7.07
CA SER A 94 14.35 -2.88 -8.01
C SER A 94 14.73 -4.36 -8.13
N ASP A 95 14.24 -5.22 -7.24
CA ASP A 95 14.49 -6.64 -7.21
C ASP A 95 13.20 -7.40 -6.88
N LEU A 96 12.98 -8.52 -7.57
CA LEU A 96 11.83 -9.40 -7.34
C LEU A 96 11.80 -9.98 -5.92
N GLU A 97 12.96 -10.26 -5.33
CA GLU A 97 13.07 -10.81 -3.98
C GLU A 97 12.59 -9.81 -2.92
N MET A 98 12.81 -8.51 -3.15
CA MET A 98 12.43 -7.45 -2.21
C MET A 98 10.91 -7.24 -2.12
N ARG A 99 10.14 -7.73 -3.11
CA ARG A 99 8.68 -7.76 -3.07
C ARG A 99 8.13 -8.70 -1.99
N GLY A 100 8.92 -9.68 -1.53
CA GLY A 100 8.52 -10.71 -0.58
C GLY A 100 7.41 -11.64 -1.12
N ASP A 101 6.94 -12.55 -0.25
CA ASP A 101 5.95 -13.59 -0.60
C ASP A 101 4.54 -13.32 -0.06
N ALA A 102 4.29 -12.12 0.45
CA ALA A 102 2.98 -11.73 0.97
C ALA A 102 1.88 -11.99 -0.07
N LYS A 103 0.77 -12.59 0.37
CA LYS A 103 -0.41 -12.80 -0.47
C LYS A 103 -1.31 -11.56 -0.47
N PRO A 104 -2.08 -11.29 -1.54
CA PRO A 104 -3.14 -10.30 -1.48
C PRO A 104 -4.04 -10.51 -0.25
N GLY A 105 -4.41 -9.42 0.41
CA GLY A 105 -5.13 -9.41 1.70
C GLY A 105 -4.22 -9.38 2.94
N ALA A 106 -2.94 -9.75 2.84
CA ALA A 106 -2.02 -9.67 3.96
C ALA A 106 -1.71 -8.21 4.37
N ILE A 107 -1.45 -8.01 5.65
CA ILE A 107 -0.97 -6.72 6.15
C ILE A 107 0.54 -6.65 5.97
N VAL A 108 0.98 -5.62 5.28
CA VAL A 108 2.38 -5.42 4.90
C VAL A 108 2.89 -4.05 5.33
N LYS A 109 4.19 -3.94 5.50
CA LYS A 109 4.87 -2.67 5.73
C LYS A 109 6.12 -2.59 4.86
N THR A 110 6.33 -1.45 4.20
CA THR A 110 7.59 -1.19 3.51
C THR A 110 8.70 -0.84 4.49
N ARG A 111 9.93 -1.15 4.10
CA ARG A 111 11.15 -0.74 4.79
C ARG A 111 12.13 -0.23 3.76
N ALA A 112 12.69 0.94 4.02
CA ALA A 112 13.85 1.41 3.30
C ALA A 112 15.11 0.73 3.86
N TYR A 113 16.06 0.42 2.98
CA TYR A 113 17.40 -0.07 3.32
C TYR A 113 18.39 0.46 2.29
N ASP A 114 19.67 0.50 2.67
CA ASP A 114 20.73 0.86 1.73
C ASP A 114 21.31 -0.40 1.09
N ASP A 115 21.38 -0.42 -0.26
CA ASP A 115 22.01 -1.51 -1.00
C ASP A 115 23.56 -1.46 -0.83
N ALA A 116 24.25 -2.47 -1.35
CA ALA A 116 25.72 -2.55 -1.29
C ALA A 116 26.44 -1.35 -1.95
N GLY A 117 25.73 -0.58 -2.78
CA GLY A 117 26.21 0.65 -3.40
C GLY A 117 25.82 1.92 -2.66
N GLY A 118 25.19 1.81 -1.47
CA GLY A 118 24.71 2.94 -0.68
C GLY A 118 23.48 3.64 -1.26
N ARG A 119 22.75 2.99 -2.19
CA ARG A 119 21.50 3.53 -2.74
C ARG A 119 20.34 3.04 -1.91
N LYS A 120 19.41 3.93 -1.62
CA LYS A 120 18.17 3.59 -0.93
C LYS A 120 17.30 2.68 -1.79
N ARG A 121 16.75 1.65 -1.17
CA ARG A 121 15.89 0.64 -1.76
C ARG A 121 14.73 0.33 -0.85
N LEU A 122 13.63 -0.15 -1.43
CA LEU A 122 12.46 -0.60 -0.69
C LEU A 122 12.42 -2.13 -0.62
N SER A 123 11.99 -2.63 0.53
CA SER A 123 11.57 -4.02 0.72
C SER A 123 10.19 -4.10 1.33
N LEU A 124 9.47 -5.19 1.05
CA LEU A 124 8.13 -5.44 1.59
C LEU A 124 8.20 -6.52 2.66
N ALA A 125 7.76 -6.19 3.87
CA ALA A 125 7.71 -7.11 4.98
C ALA A 125 6.26 -7.44 5.36
N THR A 126 5.92 -8.72 5.42
CA THR A 126 4.64 -9.20 5.95
C THR A 126 4.56 -8.92 7.44
N ARG A 127 3.44 -8.36 7.90
CA ARG A 127 3.15 -8.06 9.31
C ARG A 127 2.08 -8.97 9.88
N ALA A 128 1.11 -9.37 9.07
CA ALA A 128 0.11 -10.36 9.40
C ALA A 128 -0.41 -11.00 8.11
N GLU A 129 -0.61 -12.29 8.13
CA GLU A 129 -1.23 -13.03 7.02
C GLU A 129 -2.75 -13.07 7.13
N LEU A 130 -3.27 -12.97 8.37
CA LEU A 130 -4.70 -12.90 8.61
C LEU A 130 -5.25 -11.53 8.17
N ALA A 131 -6.34 -11.57 7.45
CA ALA A 131 -7.13 -10.38 7.14
C ALA A 131 -7.57 -9.66 8.42
N ILE A 132 -7.77 -8.35 8.32
CA ILE A 132 -8.05 -7.52 9.49
C ILE A 132 -9.33 -7.96 10.23
N GLU A 133 -10.34 -8.39 9.49
CA GLU A 133 -11.61 -8.88 10.02
C GLU A 133 -11.43 -10.17 10.82
N ALA A 134 -10.60 -11.09 10.31
CA ALA A 134 -10.30 -12.34 10.98
C ALA A 134 -9.48 -12.13 12.26
N GLN A 135 -8.66 -11.08 12.31
CA GLN A 135 -7.91 -10.72 13.51
C GLN A 135 -8.81 -10.23 14.63
N ALA A 136 -9.93 -9.55 14.31
CA ALA A 136 -10.86 -9.02 15.32
C ALA A 136 -11.49 -10.13 16.19
N SER A 137 -11.76 -11.31 15.61
CA SER A 137 -12.40 -12.44 16.31
C SER A 137 -11.45 -13.62 16.60
N ALA A 138 -10.15 -13.47 16.37
CA ALA A 138 -9.18 -14.52 16.62
C ALA A 138 -9.04 -14.87 18.10
N PRO A 139 -8.87 -16.16 18.48
CA PRO A 139 -8.78 -16.59 19.88
C PRO A 139 -7.45 -16.18 20.56
N GLY A 140 -6.42 -15.89 19.79
CA GLY A 140 -5.07 -15.55 20.28
C GLY A 140 -4.70 -14.09 20.05
N ALA A 141 -3.51 -13.73 20.52
CA ALA A 141 -2.96 -12.38 20.32
C ALA A 141 -2.73 -12.10 18.83
N THR A 142 -3.20 -10.95 18.38
CA THR A 142 -3.16 -10.52 16.99
C THR A 142 -2.31 -9.27 16.79
N ARG A 143 -2.18 -8.81 15.55
CA ARG A 143 -1.54 -7.52 15.28
C ARG A 143 -2.41 -6.34 15.77
N ILE A 144 -3.74 -6.48 15.72
CA ILE A 144 -4.66 -5.45 16.25
C ILE A 144 -4.36 -5.20 17.74
N ASP A 145 -4.14 -6.24 18.54
CA ASP A 145 -3.82 -6.09 19.97
C ASP A 145 -2.54 -5.26 20.17
N ARG A 146 -1.53 -5.49 19.34
CA ARG A 146 -0.29 -4.68 19.38
C ARG A 146 -0.54 -3.22 18.97
N GLN A 147 -1.42 -3.01 18.02
CA GLN A 147 -1.80 -1.67 17.57
C GLN A 147 -2.57 -0.91 18.65
N LEU A 148 -3.51 -1.58 19.36
CA LEU A 148 -4.23 -1.03 20.50
C LEU A 148 -3.30 -0.61 21.65
N LEU A 149 -2.31 -1.47 21.95
CA LEU A 149 -1.34 -1.21 23.02
C LEU A 149 -0.32 -0.12 22.66
N ALA A 150 0.05 0.00 21.39
CA ALA A 150 1.07 0.95 20.94
C ALA A 150 0.61 2.40 20.95
N LYS A 151 -0.71 2.67 21.09
CA LYS A 151 -1.32 4.02 20.98
C LYS A 151 -0.84 4.81 19.75
N GLU A 152 -0.17 4.13 18.81
CA GLU A 152 0.32 4.71 17.58
C GLU A 152 -0.73 4.53 16.51
N SER A 153 -1.36 5.61 16.03
CA SER A 153 -1.66 5.61 14.61
C SER A 153 -2.37 6.86 14.17
N ALA A 154 -1.75 7.51 13.21
CA ALA A 154 -2.45 8.33 12.23
C ALA A 154 -3.26 7.40 11.30
N LEU A 155 -4.31 6.75 11.82
CA LEU A 155 -5.27 6.02 10.99
C LEU A 155 -6.16 7.02 10.30
N SER A 156 -6.27 6.93 8.98
CA SER A 156 -7.24 7.74 8.22
C SER A 156 -8.67 7.47 8.68
N GLY A 157 -9.53 8.47 8.56
CA GLY A 157 -10.98 8.31 8.77
C GLY A 157 -11.68 7.58 7.62
N GLY A 158 -10.99 7.30 6.51
CA GLY A 158 -11.50 6.60 5.33
C GLY A 158 -10.62 5.43 4.91
N GLY A 159 -11.05 4.71 3.87
CA GLY A 159 -10.30 3.61 3.27
C GLY A 159 -9.97 2.49 4.26
N PHE A 160 -8.83 1.86 4.09
CA PHE A 160 -8.38 0.78 4.96
C PHE A 160 -8.12 1.23 6.40
N GLY A 161 -7.77 2.51 6.62
CA GLY A 161 -7.61 3.06 7.96
C GLY A 161 -8.90 3.02 8.79
N ALA A 162 -10.05 3.27 8.17
CA ALA A 162 -11.37 3.17 8.83
C ALA A 162 -11.71 1.72 9.18
N GLU A 163 -11.44 0.75 8.29
CA GLU A 163 -11.64 -0.68 8.57
C GLU A 163 -10.77 -1.17 9.73
N VAL A 164 -9.51 -0.72 9.79
CA VAL A 164 -8.62 -1.05 10.93
C VAL A 164 -9.22 -0.54 12.22
N ARG A 165 -9.76 0.68 12.24
CA ARG A 165 -10.39 1.26 13.43
C ARG A 165 -11.62 0.46 13.86
N GLU A 166 -12.52 0.15 12.93
CA GLU A 166 -13.69 -0.69 13.21
C GLU A 166 -13.30 -2.10 13.68
N ALA A 167 -12.24 -2.69 13.13
CA ALA A 167 -11.73 -3.97 13.58
C ALA A 167 -11.12 -3.89 15.00
N MET A 168 -10.51 -2.75 15.36
CA MET A 168 -10.02 -2.49 16.73
C MET A 168 -11.19 -2.43 17.73
N ASP A 169 -12.27 -1.75 17.39
CA ASP A 169 -13.47 -1.67 18.25
C ASP A 169 -14.09 -3.06 18.44
N ARG A 170 -14.30 -3.80 17.34
CA ARG A 170 -14.79 -5.20 17.40
C ARG A 170 -13.85 -6.12 18.21
N ARG A 171 -12.55 -5.87 18.15
CA ARG A 171 -11.58 -6.64 18.93
C ARG A 171 -11.73 -6.38 20.43
N ILE A 172 -11.93 -5.14 20.83
CA ILE A 172 -12.17 -4.78 22.24
C ILE A 172 -13.41 -5.49 22.74
N ASP A 173 -14.53 -5.41 22.01
CA ASP A 173 -15.79 -6.08 22.37
C ASP A 173 -15.59 -7.59 22.54
N HIS A 174 -14.90 -8.23 21.59
CA HIS A 174 -14.59 -9.67 21.66
C HIS A 174 -13.73 -10.04 22.88
N LEU A 175 -12.73 -9.24 23.21
CA LEU A 175 -11.88 -9.47 24.38
C LEU A 175 -12.67 -9.29 25.69
N VAL A 176 -13.54 -8.30 25.77
CA VAL A 176 -14.45 -8.10 26.91
C VAL A 176 -15.36 -9.32 27.09
N GLU A 177 -15.98 -9.81 26.01
CA GLU A 177 -16.82 -11.00 26.07
C GLU A 177 -16.05 -12.25 26.53
N LEU A 178 -14.82 -12.46 26.05
CA LEU A 178 -13.95 -13.54 26.51
C LEU A 178 -13.60 -13.42 28.00
N CYS A 179 -13.41 -12.20 28.54
CA CYS A 179 -13.19 -11.98 29.97
C CYS A 179 -14.42 -12.40 30.76
N TRP A 180 -15.62 -12.00 30.37
CA TRP A 180 -16.85 -12.40 31.02
C TRP A 180 -17.08 -13.90 31.04
N GLN A 181 -16.83 -14.59 29.91
CA GLN A 181 -16.94 -16.04 29.81
C GLN A 181 -15.96 -16.78 30.74
N ARG A 182 -14.84 -16.18 31.07
CA ARG A 182 -13.82 -16.72 32.00
C ARG A 182 -14.00 -16.27 33.45
N GLY A 183 -15.09 -15.53 33.76
CA GLY A 183 -15.32 -15.01 35.10
C GLY A 183 -14.39 -13.89 35.54
N LEU A 184 -13.69 -13.24 34.60
CA LEU A 184 -12.83 -12.10 34.84
C LEU A 184 -13.65 -10.81 34.65
N GLN A 185 -13.46 -9.83 35.53
CA GLN A 185 -14.03 -8.48 35.33
C GLN A 185 -13.04 -7.67 34.50
N PRO A 186 -13.40 -7.19 33.29
CA PRO A 186 -12.54 -6.27 32.58
C PRO A 186 -12.49 -4.93 33.29
N GLU A 187 -11.32 -4.43 33.64
CA GLU A 187 -11.13 -3.03 34.03
C GLU A 187 -11.13 -2.18 32.74
N LEU A 188 -12.11 -1.27 32.65
CA LEU A 188 -12.28 -0.33 31.53
C LEU A 188 -11.54 0.99 31.80
#